data_901b8a7e65189252f8e25fc7ab24159e
#
_entry.id   901b8a7e65189252f8e25fc7ab24159e
#
_cell.length_a   1.000
_cell.length_b   1.000
_cell.length_c   1.000
_cell.angle_alpha   90.00
_cell.angle_beta   90.00
_cell.angle_gamma   90.00
#
_symmetry.space_group_name_H-M   'P 1'
#
loop_
_entity.id
_entity.type
_entity.pdbx_description
1 polymer ?
#
loop_
_entity_poly.entity_id
_entity_poly.type
_entity_poly.pdbx_seq_one_letter_code
_entity_poly.pdbx_strand_id
1 'polypeptide(L)'
;MASIIVVGILFLLNHRAFASASNSSTRPYGSCKQLNIPVYATANSAVYDIPRVDNDIEATAWAIYDATRTTPHNVDSIIKNTTTSGTFNIHAQLCIPKSSAKRDILQIASHGVHYDSRYWDSQYQPENHSYVEASLKAGYSILTYDRLGVGQSDHPDAYTVTQGPLEQEILRQLTLMARNGTLYSFAKKAKPADAAFETLTKPKKVIHIGHSFGSFLTSAFIANYGELSDGAIITGYLYTKFLASAGSTSFEVEYAATGHPPFDRPSGYVVCQKSGIQNIFFGGDLKTAYTPALLDYGNEIKQPVPIGELASAFWLLGNVGLSFHAPIQYMLPEFDFYICRGDCNNLANKTELMNTYPHATDIEVAIQPNTGHALPLHNNATAGFQVTFDFLARNGL
;
A
#
# COMPACT_ATOMS: atom_id res chain seq x y z
N MET A 1 -43.39 -35.70 37.18
CA MET A 1 -43.34 -35.28 35.76
C MET A 1 -42.84 -33.83 35.76
N ALA A 2 -41.62 -33.60 35.49
CA ALA A 2 -41.02 -32.25 35.41
C ALA A 2 -40.70 -31.96 33.92
N SER A 3 -41.40 -30.98 33.37
CA SER A 3 -41.18 -30.53 31.99
C SER A 3 -39.98 -29.60 31.93
N ILE A 4 -38.97 -30.02 31.21
CA ILE A 4 -37.81 -29.18 30.91
C ILE A 4 -38.15 -28.36 29.66
N ILE A 5 -38.28 -27.05 29.82
CA ILE A 5 -38.39 -26.09 28.69
C ILE A 5 -36.95 -25.78 28.23
N VAL A 6 -36.61 -26.25 27.01
CA VAL A 6 -35.38 -25.87 26.34
C VAL A 6 -35.64 -24.56 25.59
N VAL A 7 -35.08 -23.45 26.08
CA VAL A 7 -35.07 -22.17 25.38
C VAL A 7 -33.93 -22.19 24.40
N GLY A 8 -34.21 -22.40 23.12
CA GLY A 8 -33.25 -22.26 22.05
C GLY A 8 -32.96 -20.78 21.79
N ILE A 9 -31.75 -20.31 22.16
CA ILE A 9 -31.24 -19.00 21.78
C ILE A 9 -30.74 -19.09 20.32
N LEU A 10 -31.54 -18.54 19.39
CA LEU A 10 -31.14 -18.36 18.00
C LEU A 10 -30.11 -17.21 17.95
N PHE A 11 -28.83 -17.53 17.80
CA PHE A 11 -27.83 -16.55 17.40
C PHE A 11 -28.07 -16.20 15.93
N LEU A 12 -28.70 -15.07 15.66
CA LEU A 12 -28.70 -14.45 14.35
C LEU A 12 -27.30 -13.90 14.10
N LEU A 13 -26.50 -14.68 13.38
CA LEU A 13 -25.28 -14.21 12.73
C LEU A 13 -25.70 -13.16 11.68
N ASN A 14 -25.61 -11.89 12.03
CA ASN A 14 -25.68 -10.79 11.08
C ASN A 14 -24.45 -10.87 10.17
N HIS A 15 -24.50 -11.70 9.16
CA HIS A 15 -23.64 -11.52 7.98
C HIS A 15 -24.09 -10.22 7.32
N ARG A 16 -23.42 -9.12 7.62
CA ARG A 16 -23.48 -7.95 6.76
C ARG A 16 -22.89 -8.38 5.41
N ALA A 17 -23.77 -8.76 4.48
CA ALA A 17 -23.41 -8.85 3.08
C ALA A 17 -22.83 -7.48 2.72
N PHE A 18 -21.56 -7.46 2.30
CA PHE A 18 -20.97 -6.28 1.69
C PHE A 18 -21.88 -5.90 0.51
N ALA A 19 -22.58 -4.80 0.66
CA ALA A 19 -23.31 -4.22 -0.45
C ALA A 19 -22.28 -4.00 -1.55
N SER A 20 -22.50 -4.59 -2.72
CA SER A 20 -21.75 -4.30 -3.93
C SER A 20 -21.65 -2.79 -4.04
N ALA A 21 -20.47 -2.21 -3.78
CA ALA A 21 -20.25 -0.79 -3.90
C ALA A 21 -20.64 -0.40 -5.32
N SER A 22 -21.49 0.61 -5.48
CA SER A 22 -21.82 1.14 -6.80
C SER A 22 -20.49 1.49 -7.49
N ASN A 23 -20.29 1.06 -8.75
CA ASN A 23 -19.05 1.26 -9.51
C ASN A 23 -18.67 2.74 -9.67
N SER A 24 -19.46 3.67 -9.13
CA SER A 24 -19.20 5.11 -9.08
C SER A 24 -19.79 5.71 -7.80
N SER A 25 -19.03 6.54 -7.10
CA SER A 25 -19.47 7.28 -5.93
C SER A 25 -19.21 8.77 -6.10
N THR A 26 -20.25 9.59 -5.87
CA THR A 26 -20.10 11.04 -5.74
C THR A 26 -19.69 11.36 -4.31
N ARG A 27 -18.62 12.15 -4.17
CA ARG A 27 -18.03 12.54 -2.89
C ARG A 27 -18.15 14.04 -2.66
N PRO A 28 -17.93 14.53 -1.43
CA PRO A 28 -17.98 15.98 -1.15
C PRO A 28 -17.11 16.79 -2.11
N TYR A 29 -15.89 16.33 -2.39
CA TYR A 29 -14.89 17.07 -3.18
C TYR A 29 -14.64 16.49 -4.57
N GLY A 30 -15.26 15.40 -4.96
CA GLY A 30 -14.99 14.75 -6.25
C GLY A 30 -15.95 13.64 -6.64
N SER A 31 -15.56 12.87 -7.61
CA SER A 31 -16.21 11.62 -8.05
C SER A 31 -15.17 10.53 -8.23
N CYS A 32 -15.52 9.30 -7.85
CA CYS A 32 -14.65 8.14 -7.97
C CYS A 32 -15.30 7.05 -8.81
N LYS A 33 -14.50 6.29 -9.56
CA LYS A 33 -14.91 5.09 -10.27
C LYS A 33 -14.01 3.92 -9.93
N GLN A 34 -14.62 2.75 -9.71
CA GLN A 34 -13.90 1.49 -9.59
C GLN A 34 -13.59 0.95 -10.99
N LEU A 35 -12.39 0.45 -11.16
CA LEU A 35 -11.85 -0.04 -12.42
C LEU A 35 -11.25 -1.43 -12.24
N ASN A 36 -11.42 -2.29 -13.23
CA ASN A 36 -10.63 -3.51 -13.37
C ASN A 36 -9.76 -3.34 -14.62
N ILE A 37 -8.46 -3.26 -14.42
CA ILE A 37 -7.50 -2.91 -15.45
C ILE A 37 -6.67 -4.14 -15.79
N PRO A 38 -6.80 -4.72 -17.00
CA PRO A 38 -5.90 -5.77 -17.44
C PRO A 38 -4.52 -5.16 -17.73
N VAL A 39 -3.52 -5.55 -16.95
CA VAL A 39 -2.14 -5.07 -17.05
C VAL A 39 -1.27 -6.23 -17.51
N TYR A 40 -0.69 -6.11 -18.70
CA TYR A 40 0.36 -7.03 -19.14
C TYR A 40 1.69 -6.61 -18.52
N ALA A 41 2.31 -7.52 -17.81
CA ALA A 41 3.60 -7.29 -17.14
C ALA A 41 4.56 -8.46 -17.35
N THR A 42 5.83 -8.14 -17.49
CA THR A 42 6.93 -9.09 -17.58
C THR A 42 8.08 -8.60 -16.71
N ALA A 43 8.55 -9.44 -15.79
CA ALA A 43 9.65 -9.10 -14.91
C ALA A 43 10.55 -10.31 -14.61
N ASN A 44 11.79 -10.02 -14.21
CA ASN A 44 12.63 -11.02 -13.59
C ASN A 44 12.00 -11.48 -12.29
N SER A 45 12.08 -12.77 -12.02
CA SER A 45 11.61 -13.40 -10.80
C SER A 45 12.55 -14.55 -10.40
N ALA A 46 12.33 -15.14 -9.26
CA ALA A 46 13.13 -16.24 -8.77
C ALA A 46 12.27 -17.33 -8.14
N VAL A 47 12.78 -18.54 -8.16
CA VAL A 47 12.30 -19.64 -7.31
C VAL A 47 13.17 -19.65 -6.07
N TYR A 48 12.55 -19.52 -4.90
CA TYR A 48 13.19 -19.45 -3.60
C TYR A 48 13.07 -20.79 -2.86
N ASP A 49 14.13 -21.18 -2.14
CA ASP A 49 14.08 -22.24 -1.15
C ASP A 49 13.56 -21.67 0.19
N ILE A 50 12.25 -21.52 0.25
CA ILE A 50 11.55 -20.99 1.42
C ILE A 50 10.48 -21.96 1.88
N PRO A 51 10.15 -21.98 3.18
CA PRO A 51 9.10 -22.86 3.72
C PRO A 51 7.77 -22.68 2.99
N ARG A 52 7.08 -23.78 2.72
CA ARG A 52 5.68 -23.73 2.30
C ARG A 52 4.80 -23.29 3.46
N VAL A 53 3.67 -22.70 3.13
CA VAL A 53 2.69 -22.20 4.11
C VAL A 53 1.30 -22.66 3.69
N ASP A 54 0.83 -23.73 4.33
CA ASP A 54 -0.48 -24.34 4.11
C ASP A 54 -1.28 -24.48 5.44
N ASN A 55 -0.71 -24.00 6.57
CA ASN A 55 -1.34 -23.96 7.89
C ASN A 55 -0.63 -22.93 8.81
N ASP A 56 -1.17 -22.68 10.01
CA ASP A 56 -0.68 -21.65 10.94
C ASP A 56 0.71 -21.95 11.52
N ILE A 57 1.05 -23.25 11.69
CA ILE A 57 2.39 -23.65 12.20
C ILE A 57 3.43 -23.30 11.13
N GLU A 58 3.13 -23.56 9.87
CA GLU A 58 4.02 -23.23 8.75
C GLU A 58 4.09 -21.72 8.52
N ALA A 59 2.98 -20.97 8.71
CA ALA A 59 2.99 -19.51 8.67
C ALA A 59 3.93 -18.93 9.73
N THR A 60 3.85 -19.46 10.96
CA THR A 60 4.74 -19.07 12.05
C THR A 60 6.19 -19.45 11.77
N ALA A 61 6.43 -20.68 11.25
CA ALA A 61 7.77 -21.15 10.90
C ALA A 61 8.40 -20.28 9.79
N TRP A 62 7.60 -19.86 8.80
CA TRP A 62 8.05 -18.94 7.77
C TRP A 62 8.42 -17.57 8.37
N ALA A 63 7.59 -17.02 9.27
CA ALA A 63 7.87 -15.74 9.92
C ALA A 63 9.16 -15.79 10.77
N ILE A 64 9.40 -16.90 11.47
CA ILE A 64 10.66 -17.14 12.20
C ILE A 64 11.84 -17.22 11.24
N TYR A 65 11.69 -17.96 10.13
CA TYR A 65 12.71 -18.08 9.11
C TYR A 65 13.11 -16.72 8.53
N ASP A 66 12.12 -15.88 8.20
CA ASP A 66 12.34 -14.54 7.66
C ASP A 66 13.00 -13.59 8.70
N ALA A 67 12.57 -13.65 9.97
CA ALA A 67 13.07 -12.79 11.03
C ALA A 67 14.46 -13.16 11.57
N THR A 68 14.86 -14.41 11.48
CA THR A 68 16.10 -14.92 12.12
C THR A 68 17.36 -14.74 11.28
N ARG A 69 17.24 -14.32 10.03
CA ARG A 69 18.37 -14.07 9.15
C ARG A 69 18.68 -12.58 9.05
N THR A 70 19.96 -12.26 8.92
CA THR A 70 20.38 -10.92 8.55
C THR A 70 20.34 -10.77 7.04
N THR A 71 19.90 -9.64 6.54
CA THR A 71 19.90 -9.32 5.10
C THR A 71 21.29 -9.48 4.48
N PRO A 72 21.43 -9.92 3.23
CA PRO A 72 20.38 -10.20 2.23
C PRO A 72 20.05 -11.69 2.08
N HIS A 73 19.66 -12.35 3.12
CA HIS A 73 19.46 -13.81 3.18
C HIS A 73 18.55 -14.38 2.09
N ASN A 74 17.61 -13.60 1.56
CA ASN A 74 16.73 -14.07 0.49
C ASN A 74 17.46 -14.28 -0.84
N VAL A 75 18.59 -13.59 -1.05
CA VAL A 75 19.47 -13.83 -2.21
C VAL A 75 20.06 -15.24 -2.14
N ASP A 76 20.50 -15.67 -0.96
CA ASP A 76 21.12 -16.98 -0.74
C ASP A 76 20.10 -18.12 -0.89
N SER A 77 18.80 -17.83 -0.75
CA SER A 77 17.72 -18.81 -0.94
C SER A 77 17.26 -18.98 -2.39
N ILE A 78 17.85 -18.26 -3.36
CA ILE A 78 17.49 -18.40 -4.77
C ILE A 78 17.99 -19.72 -5.32
N ILE A 79 17.06 -20.62 -5.68
CA ILE A 79 17.35 -21.86 -6.37
C ILE A 79 17.60 -21.60 -7.85
N LYS A 80 16.77 -20.71 -8.44
CA LYS A 80 16.79 -20.44 -9.88
C LYS A 80 16.21 -19.07 -10.19
N ASN A 81 16.92 -18.30 -11.02
CA ASN A 81 16.34 -17.12 -11.65
C ASN A 81 15.42 -17.52 -12.80
N THR A 82 14.31 -16.81 -12.95
CA THR A 82 13.29 -17.05 -13.96
C THR A 82 12.69 -15.71 -14.43
N THR A 83 11.74 -15.78 -15.33
CA THR A 83 10.96 -14.62 -15.80
C THR A 83 9.49 -14.96 -15.68
N THR A 84 8.73 -14.06 -15.11
CA THR A 84 7.28 -14.15 -15.03
C THR A 84 6.65 -13.18 -16.01
N SER A 85 5.70 -13.67 -16.80
CA SER A 85 4.94 -12.86 -17.78
C SER A 85 3.48 -13.22 -17.72
N GLY A 86 2.60 -12.23 -17.80
CA GLY A 86 1.16 -12.48 -17.84
C GLY A 86 0.34 -11.19 -17.93
N THR A 87 -0.95 -11.35 -18.15
CA THR A 87 -1.93 -10.27 -17.98
C THR A 87 -2.63 -10.49 -16.66
N PHE A 88 -2.57 -9.48 -15.79
CA PHE A 88 -3.15 -9.51 -14.46
C PHE A 88 -4.26 -8.46 -14.37
N ASN A 89 -5.40 -8.82 -13.80
CA ASN A 89 -6.48 -7.88 -13.53
C ASN A 89 -6.16 -7.14 -12.24
N ILE A 90 -5.94 -5.85 -12.35
CA ILE A 90 -5.64 -4.95 -11.24
C ILE A 90 -6.90 -4.15 -10.92
N HIS A 91 -7.40 -4.34 -9.71
CA HIS A 91 -8.51 -3.53 -9.19
C HIS A 91 -7.97 -2.16 -8.76
N ALA A 92 -8.65 -1.10 -9.19
CA ALA A 92 -8.22 0.27 -8.91
C ALA A 92 -9.42 1.20 -8.74
N GLN A 93 -9.20 2.30 -8.03
CA GLN A 93 -10.15 3.40 -7.92
C GLN A 93 -9.52 4.67 -8.47
N LEU A 94 -10.12 5.24 -9.49
CA LEU A 94 -9.76 6.57 -10.01
C LEU A 94 -10.73 7.61 -9.47
N CYS A 95 -10.22 8.58 -8.75
CA CYS A 95 -10.96 9.72 -8.22
C CYS A 95 -10.50 11.02 -8.86
N ILE A 96 -11.46 11.89 -9.19
CA ILE A 96 -11.20 13.20 -9.78
C ILE A 96 -11.87 14.31 -8.96
N PRO A 97 -11.19 15.45 -8.75
CA PRO A 97 -11.74 16.53 -7.96
C PRO A 97 -12.81 17.33 -8.73
N LYS A 98 -13.73 17.96 -7.99
CA LYS A 98 -14.63 18.97 -8.54
C LYS A 98 -13.88 20.22 -8.98
N SER A 99 -12.83 20.59 -8.23
CA SER A 99 -11.92 21.70 -8.57
C SER A 99 -11.14 21.37 -9.84
N SER A 100 -10.92 22.36 -10.71
CA SER A 100 -10.11 22.21 -11.92
C SER A 100 -8.63 22.59 -11.72
N ALA A 101 -8.28 23.16 -10.57
CA ALA A 101 -6.98 23.81 -10.37
C ALA A 101 -5.77 22.86 -10.54
N LYS A 102 -5.88 21.62 -10.02
CA LYS A 102 -4.82 20.60 -10.07
C LYS A 102 -5.34 19.25 -10.60
N ARG A 103 -6.51 19.25 -11.26
CA ARG A 103 -7.14 18.01 -11.79
C ARG A 103 -6.26 17.25 -12.76
N ASP A 104 -5.38 17.93 -13.47
CA ASP A 104 -4.44 17.36 -14.44
C ASP A 104 -3.11 16.88 -13.80
N ILE A 105 -3.02 16.93 -12.47
CA ILE A 105 -1.98 16.28 -11.68
C ILE A 105 -2.59 15.00 -11.07
N LEU A 106 -2.08 13.85 -11.51
CA LEU A 106 -2.52 12.54 -11.02
C LEU A 106 -1.55 12.03 -9.96
N GLN A 107 -2.07 11.68 -8.80
CA GLN A 107 -1.35 10.89 -7.80
C GLN A 107 -1.62 9.40 -8.05
N ILE A 108 -0.59 8.54 -8.03
CA ILE A 108 -0.72 7.07 -8.05
C ILE A 108 -0.22 6.57 -6.69
N ALA A 109 -1.12 5.97 -5.92
CA ALA A 109 -0.86 5.62 -4.52
C ALA A 109 -0.80 4.09 -4.32
N SER A 110 0.38 3.59 -3.92
CA SER A 110 0.67 2.18 -3.64
C SER A 110 0.64 1.92 -2.12
N HIS A 111 -0.22 0.99 -1.68
CA HIS A 111 -0.35 0.62 -0.27
C HIS A 111 0.76 -0.33 0.21
N GLY A 112 0.91 -0.48 1.53
CA GLY A 112 1.85 -1.39 2.18
C GLY A 112 1.35 -2.84 2.26
N VAL A 113 2.13 -3.71 2.94
CA VAL A 113 1.71 -5.07 3.25
C VAL A 113 0.51 -5.09 4.20
N HIS A 114 -0.25 -6.16 4.19
CA HIS A 114 -1.42 -6.42 5.03
C HIS A 114 -2.59 -5.43 4.89
N TYR A 115 -2.57 -4.56 3.89
CA TYR A 115 -3.69 -3.68 3.53
C TYR A 115 -3.93 -3.72 2.02
N ASP A 116 -5.06 -3.15 1.58
CA ASP A 116 -5.41 -2.85 0.19
C ASP A 116 -5.60 -1.33 -0.02
N SER A 117 -6.20 -0.94 -1.13
CA SER A 117 -6.45 0.47 -1.48
C SER A 117 -7.27 1.25 -0.44
N ARG A 118 -8.02 0.55 0.45
CA ARG A 118 -8.75 1.17 1.57
C ARG A 118 -7.83 1.81 2.62
N TYR A 119 -6.54 1.46 2.63
CA TYR A 119 -5.54 2.17 3.43
C TYR A 119 -5.49 3.66 3.08
N TRP A 120 -5.60 3.99 1.80
CA TRP A 120 -5.61 5.37 1.32
C TRP A 120 -6.99 6.02 1.39
N ASP A 121 -8.05 5.22 1.41
CA ASP A 121 -9.44 5.66 1.33
C ASP A 121 -10.27 5.11 2.47
N SER A 122 -9.94 5.54 3.68
CA SER A 122 -10.66 5.14 4.88
C SER A 122 -12.16 5.42 4.77
N GLN A 123 -12.96 4.38 5.04
CA GLN A 123 -14.41 4.50 5.17
C GLN A 123 -14.85 4.85 6.61
N TYR A 124 -13.91 4.76 7.56
CA TYR A 124 -14.12 5.23 8.92
C TYR A 124 -13.70 6.68 9.04
N GLN A 125 -14.63 7.58 9.33
CA GLN A 125 -14.42 9.03 9.42
C GLN A 125 -13.56 9.56 8.25
N PRO A 126 -14.00 9.43 6.99
CA PRO A 126 -13.19 9.71 5.81
C PRO A 126 -12.66 11.14 5.77
N GLU A 127 -13.37 12.10 6.37
CA GLU A 127 -12.95 13.50 6.51
C GLU A 127 -11.66 13.66 7.33
N ASN A 128 -11.35 12.68 8.20
CA ASN A 128 -10.16 12.69 9.06
C ASN A 128 -9.07 11.71 8.58
N HIS A 129 -9.46 10.59 7.97
CA HIS A 129 -8.57 9.45 7.75
C HIS A 129 -8.45 9.02 6.28
N SER A 130 -9.20 9.63 5.33
CA SER A 130 -9.05 9.34 3.92
C SER A 130 -8.09 10.30 3.24
N TYR A 131 -6.93 9.79 2.80
CA TYR A 131 -6.01 10.54 1.95
C TYR A 131 -6.63 10.87 0.58
N VAL A 132 -7.53 10.01 0.08
CA VAL A 132 -8.28 10.24 -1.16
C VAL A 132 -9.17 11.47 -1.01
N GLU A 133 -9.97 11.59 0.07
CA GLU A 133 -10.79 12.78 0.32
C GLU A 133 -9.95 14.04 0.47
N ALA A 134 -8.82 13.94 1.18
CA ALA A 134 -7.90 15.05 1.36
C ALA A 134 -7.27 15.49 0.01
N SER A 135 -6.90 14.55 -0.86
CA SER A 135 -6.39 14.82 -2.21
C SER A 135 -7.42 15.52 -3.09
N LEU A 136 -8.66 15.02 -3.08
CA LEU A 136 -9.76 15.66 -3.82
C LEU A 136 -10.04 17.08 -3.33
N LYS A 137 -10.02 17.29 -2.01
CA LYS A 137 -10.17 18.63 -1.39
C LYS A 137 -9.03 19.57 -1.79
N ALA A 138 -7.80 19.07 -1.87
CA ALA A 138 -6.63 19.81 -2.34
C ALA A 138 -6.59 20.02 -3.87
N GLY A 139 -7.51 19.39 -4.61
CA GLY A 139 -7.71 19.58 -6.05
C GLY A 139 -6.99 18.57 -6.95
N TYR A 140 -6.37 17.53 -6.40
CA TYR A 140 -5.65 16.50 -7.14
C TYR A 140 -6.57 15.36 -7.61
N SER A 141 -6.28 14.80 -8.77
CA SER A 141 -6.76 13.47 -9.15
C SER A 141 -5.90 12.40 -8.46
N ILE A 142 -6.51 11.26 -8.12
CA ILE A 142 -5.79 10.17 -7.47
C ILE A 142 -6.27 8.81 -7.98
N LEU A 143 -5.32 7.93 -8.26
CA LEU A 143 -5.49 6.50 -8.51
C LEU A 143 -4.96 5.75 -7.30
N THR A 144 -5.83 5.00 -6.63
CA THR A 144 -5.44 3.94 -5.69
C THR A 144 -5.69 2.60 -6.35
N TYR A 145 -4.92 1.58 -6.02
CA TYR A 145 -5.11 0.24 -6.59
C TYR A 145 -4.73 -0.82 -5.57
N ASP A 146 -5.35 -1.99 -5.70
CA ASP A 146 -4.98 -3.17 -4.96
C ASP A 146 -3.77 -3.80 -5.66
N ARG A 147 -2.66 -3.98 -4.94
CA ARG A 147 -1.47 -4.63 -5.51
C ARG A 147 -1.77 -6.07 -5.90
N LEU A 148 -0.96 -6.66 -6.75
CA LEU A 148 -1.13 -8.06 -7.16
C LEU A 148 -1.12 -8.98 -5.92
N GLY A 149 -2.02 -9.94 -5.87
CA GLY A 149 -2.19 -10.84 -4.73
C GLY A 149 -3.08 -10.27 -3.60
N VAL A 150 -3.53 -9.02 -3.70
CA VAL A 150 -4.21 -8.31 -2.60
C VAL A 150 -5.58 -7.81 -3.04
N GLY A 151 -6.51 -7.67 -2.08
CA GLY A 151 -7.82 -7.04 -2.29
C GLY A 151 -8.65 -7.75 -3.36
N GLN A 152 -9.05 -7.00 -4.38
CA GLN A 152 -9.84 -7.46 -5.51
C GLN A 152 -9.01 -7.66 -6.80
N SER A 153 -7.70 -7.45 -6.75
CA SER A 153 -6.78 -7.80 -7.84
C SER A 153 -6.61 -9.33 -7.93
N ASP A 154 -6.05 -9.82 -9.02
CA ASP A 154 -5.77 -11.27 -9.19
C ASP A 154 -4.86 -11.79 -8.05
N HIS A 155 -5.08 -13.05 -7.65
CA HIS A 155 -4.34 -13.73 -6.59
C HIS A 155 -3.57 -14.94 -7.16
N PRO A 156 -2.48 -14.72 -7.92
CA PRO A 156 -1.72 -15.81 -8.51
C PRO A 156 -0.85 -16.54 -7.48
N ASP A 157 0.00 -17.47 -7.96
CA ASP A 157 0.93 -18.21 -7.10
C ASP A 157 1.78 -17.27 -6.24
N ALA A 158 1.73 -17.49 -4.92
CA ALA A 158 2.36 -16.64 -3.93
C ALA A 158 3.89 -16.76 -3.90
N TYR A 159 4.46 -17.82 -4.44
CA TYR A 159 5.89 -18.12 -4.37
C TYR A 159 6.66 -17.61 -5.59
N THR A 160 6.10 -17.85 -6.79
CA THR A 160 6.81 -17.68 -8.05
C THR A 160 6.30 -16.52 -8.90
N VAL A 161 5.06 -16.05 -8.66
CA VAL A 161 4.44 -14.99 -9.47
C VAL A 161 4.39 -13.68 -8.73
N THR A 162 3.82 -13.66 -7.50
CA THR A 162 3.67 -12.39 -6.76
C THR A 162 4.98 -12.02 -6.09
N GLN A 163 5.82 -11.30 -6.83
CA GLN A 163 7.14 -10.86 -6.41
C GLN A 163 7.35 -9.36 -6.70
N GLY A 164 8.19 -8.71 -5.90
CA GLY A 164 8.45 -7.26 -5.98
C GLY A 164 8.78 -6.73 -7.38
N PRO A 165 9.66 -7.37 -8.18
CA PRO A 165 9.95 -6.89 -9.53
C PRO A 165 8.73 -6.90 -10.47
N LEU A 166 7.84 -7.88 -10.36
CA LEU A 166 6.60 -7.91 -11.15
C LEU A 166 5.62 -6.81 -10.70
N GLU A 167 5.51 -6.58 -9.40
CA GLU A 167 4.68 -5.49 -8.88
C GLU A 167 5.22 -4.11 -9.27
N GLN A 168 6.55 -3.92 -9.29
CA GLN A 168 7.16 -2.71 -9.82
C GLN A 168 6.83 -2.51 -11.31
N GLU A 169 6.86 -3.57 -12.10
CA GLU A 169 6.50 -3.52 -13.52
C GLU A 169 5.00 -3.19 -13.70
N ILE A 170 4.12 -3.73 -12.86
CA ILE A 170 2.69 -3.37 -12.86
C ILE A 170 2.53 -1.86 -12.57
N LEU A 171 3.23 -1.31 -11.57
CA LEU A 171 3.21 0.13 -11.28
C LEU A 171 3.71 0.93 -12.50
N ARG A 172 4.76 0.45 -13.20
CA ARG A 172 5.25 1.08 -14.43
C ARG A 172 4.19 1.07 -15.53
N GLN A 173 3.51 -0.03 -15.73
CA GLN A 173 2.46 -0.13 -16.75
C GLN A 173 1.26 0.78 -16.44
N LEU A 174 0.80 0.83 -15.17
CA LEU A 174 -0.25 1.76 -14.73
C LEU A 174 0.17 3.22 -14.97
N THR A 175 1.43 3.56 -14.70
CA THR A 175 1.98 4.90 -14.98
C THR A 175 2.00 5.23 -16.47
N LEU A 176 2.42 4.30 -17.32
CA LEU A 176 2.41 4.48 -18.77
C LEU A 176 0.98 4.63 -19.30
N MET A 177 0.03 3.84 -18.78
CA MET A 177 -1.39 3.97 -19.13
C MET A 177 -1.98 5.32 -18.70
N ALA A 178 -1.54 5.86 -17.56
CA ALA A 178 -1.91 7.22 -17.16
C ALA A 178 -1.33 8.26 -18.12
N ARG A 179 -0.03 8.20 -18.38
CA ARG A 179 0.67 9.18 -19.24
C ARG A 179 0.25 9.18 -20.70
N ASN A 180 -0.18 8.05 -21.23
CA ASN A 180 -0.71 7.97 -22.61
C ASN A 180 -2.23 8.18 -22.70
N GLY A 181 -2.95 8.26 -21.56
CA GLY A 181 -4.39 8.46 -21.49
C GLY A 181 -5.24 7.20 -21.55
N THR A 182 -4.65 6.01 -21.71
CA THR A 182 -5.39 4.73 -21.76
C THR A 182 -6.16 4.47 -20.46
N LEU A 183 -5.59 4.83 -19.30
CA LEU A 183 -6.24 4.73 -17.99
C LEU A 183 -7.62 5.44 -17.98
N TYR A 184 -7.68 6.64 -18.54
CA TYR A 184 -8.94 7.41 -18.60
C TYR A 184 -9.96 6.81 -19.57
N SER A 185 -9.51 6.06 -20.57
CA SER A 185 -10.41 5.30 -21.45
C SER A 185 -11.13 4.18 -20.71
N PHE A 186 -10.47 3.51 -19.75
CA PHE A 186 -11.12 2.56 -18.84
C PHE A 186 -12.16 3.27 -17.96
N ALA A 187 -11.82 4.41 -17.37
CA ALA A 187 -12.73 5.17 -16.53
C ALA A 187 -13.97 5.67 -17.29
N LYS A 188 -13.84 6.11 -18.54
CA LYS A 188 -14.99 6.50 -19.40
C LYS A 188 -15.93 5.33 -19.67
N LYS A 189 -15.40 4.14 -19.91
CA LYS A 189 -16.17 2.93 -20.21
C LYS A 189 -16.83 2.33 -18.97
N ALA A 190 -16.29 2.55 -17.78
CA ALA A 190 -16.81 2.03 -16.52
C ALA A 190 -18.22 2.58 -16.23
N LYS A 191 -19.13 1.69 -15.83
CA LYS A 191 -20.52 2.05 -15.49
C LYS A 191 -20.67 2.28 -13.98
N PRO A 192 -21.60 3.17 -13.57
CA PRO A 192 -22.46 4.02 -14.41
C PRO A 192 -21.66 5.14 -15.10
N ALA A 193 -22.22 5.69 -16.19
CA ALA A 193 -21.65 6.85 -16.85
C ALA A 193 -21.59 8.06 -15.88
N ASP A 194 -20.51 8.82 -15.93
CA ASP A 194 -20.34 10.04 -15.12
C ASP A 194 -19.69 11.11 -16.00
N ALA A 195 -20.41 12.20 -16.23
CA ALA A 195 -19.96 13.31 -17.08
C ALA A 195 -18.62 13.90 -16.65
N ALA A 196 -18.28 13.82 -15.36
CA ALA A 196 -17.01 14.30 -14.84
C ALA A 196 -15.80 13.56 -15.45
N PHE A 197 -15.96 12.29 -15.86
CA PHE A 197 -14.91 11.50 -16.48
C PHE A 197 -14.84 11.66 -18.01
N GLU A 198 -15.91 12.11 -18.67
CA GLU A 198 -15.98 12.19 -20.14
C GLU A 198 -14.98 13.18 -20.73
N THR A 199 -14.69 14.27 -19.99
CA THR A 199 -13.77 15.34 -20.44
C THR A 199 -12.31 15.06 -20.09
N LEU A 200 -12.00 13.98 -19.37
CA LEU A 200 -10.64 13.68 -18.94
C LEU A 200 -9.76 13.33 -20.16
N THR A 201 -8.55 13.86 -20.11
CA THR A 201 -7.44 13.52 -20.98
C THR A 201 -6.28 12.99 -20.13
N LYS A 202 -5.14 12.68 -20.76
CA LYS A 202 -3.94 12.30 -20.00
C LYS A 202 -3.54 13.42 -19.02
N PRO A 203 -3.01 13.08 -17.83
CA PRO A 203 -2.55 14.07 -16.86
C PRO A 203 -1.31 14.81 -17.41
N LYS A 204 -1.11 16.04 -16.97
CA LYS A 204 0.12 16.79 -17.26
C LYS A 204 1.28 16.31 -16.40
N LYS A 205 0.99 15.96 -15.15
CA LYS A 205 1.97 15.48 -14.17
C LYS A 205 1.47 14.23 -13.46
N VAL A 206 2.41 13.34 -13.11
CA VAL A 206 2.14 12.12 -12.35
C VAL A 206 3.06 12.09 -11.14
N ILE A 207 2.46 12.03 -9.96
CA ILE A 207 3.15 11.92 -8.66
C ILE A 207 2.96 10.51 -8.13
N HIS A 208 4.02 9.87 -7.66
CA HIS A 208 3.93 8.55 -7.05
C HIS A 208 3.96 8.66 -5.53
N ILE A 209 3.04 7.95 -4.88
CA ILE A 209 2.92 7.92 -3.43
C ILE A 209 3.00 6.47 -2.98
N GLY A 210 3.89 6.17 -2.06
CA GLY A 210 4.02 4.84 -1.48
C GLY A 210 3.82 4.86 0.03
N HIS A 211 3.38 3.72 0.57
CA HIS A 211 3.43 3.46 2.00
C HIS A 211 4.09 2.11 2.25
N SER A 212 5.06 2.05 3.18
CA SER A 212 5.71 0.80 3.59
C SER A 212 6.24 0.02 2.37
N PHE A 213 5.81 -1.19 2.10
CA PHE A 213 6.17 -1.93 0.89
C PHE A 213 5.79 -1.19 -0.41
N GLY A 214 4.68 -0.45 -0.43
CA GLY A 214 4.36 0.47 -1.52
C GLY A 214 5.40 1.58 -1.68
N SER A 215 6.08 1.98 -0.61
CA SER A 215 7.24 2.87 -0.68
C SER A 215 8.49 2.19 -1.23
N PHE A 216 8.70 0.87 -0.98
CA PHE A 216 9.77 0.11 -1.65
C PHE A 216 9.54 0.11 -3.16
N LEU A 217 8.31 -0.20 -3.59
CA LEU A 217 7.92 -0.16 -5.01
C LEU A 217 8.12 1.24 -5.61
N THR A 218 7.67 2.29 -4.91
CA THR A 218 7.79 3.67 -5.37
C THR A 218 9.25 4.10 -5.43
N SER A 219 10.07 3.79 -4.42
CA SER A 219 11.51 4.10 -4.41
C SER A 219 12.25 3.39 -5.54
N ALA A 220 12.01 2.09 -5.73
CA ALA A 220 12.58 1.33 -6.82
C ALA A 220 12.11 1.85 -8.19
N PHE A 221 10.82 2.21 -8.30
CA PHE A 221 10.25 2.77 -9.52
C PHE A 221 10.93 4.07 -9.93
N ILE A 222 11.05 5.06 -9.02
CA ILE A 222 11.70 6.34 -9.33
C ILE A 222 13.21 6.20 -9.52
N ALA A 223 13.83 5.17 -8.93
CA ALA A 223 15.23 4.87 -9.19
C ALA A 223 15.46 4.32 -10.61
N ASN A 224 14.57 3.43 -11.08
CA ASN A 224 14.72 2.74 -12.37
C ASN A 224 14.06 3.49 -13.54
N TYR A 225 13.01 4.28 -13.27
CA TYR A 225 12.15 4.96 -14.25
C TYR A 225 11.82 6.39 -13.80
N GLY A 226 12.81 7.11 -13.27
CA GLY A 226 12.63 8.43 -12.63
C GLY A 226 11.99 9.46 -13.56
N GLU A 227 12.26 9.38 -14.87
CA GLU A 227 11.68 10.24 -15.91
C GLU A 227 10.15 10.10 -16.05
N LEU A 228 9.58 9.02 -15.51
CA LEU A 228 8.12 8.80 -15.49
C LEU A 228 7.43 9.42 -14.28
N SER A 229 8.16 10.05 -13.36
CA SER A 229 7.60 10.64 -12.14
C SER A 229 7.92 12.13 -12.05
N ASP A 230 6.91 12.95 -11.82
CA ASP A 230 7.05 14.40 -11.61
C ASP A 230 7.19 14.78 -10.13
N GLY A 231 7.15 13.81 -9.23
CA GLY A 231 7.33 13.96 -7.78
C GLY A 231 7.06 12.64 -7.06
N ALA A 232 7.61 12.49 -5.87
CA ALA A 232 7.41 11.30 -5.06
C ALA A 232 7.16 11.63 -3.58
N ILE A 233 6.27 10.85 -2.96
CA ILE A 233 5.99 10.86 -1.53
C ILE A 233 6.22 9.45 -1.00
N ILE A 234 7.18 9.31 -0.12
CA ILE A 234 7.60 8.05 0.50
C ILE A 234 7.14 8.07 1.95
N THR A 235 6.17 7.24 2.31
CA THR A 235 5.63 7.21 3.67
C THR A 235 5.95 5.91 4.38
N GLY A 236 6.28 5.97 5.68
CA GLY A 236 6.57 4.79 6.49
C GLY A 236 7.71 3.93 5.90
N TYR A 237 8.73 4.57 5.35
CA TYR A 237 9.90 3.90 4.80
C TYR A 237 11.14 4.78 4.88
N LEU A 238 12.22 4.16 5.34
CA LEU A 238 13.57 4.66 5.23
C LEU A 238 14.50 3.45 5.11
N TYR A 239 15.40 3.45 4.13
CA TYR A 239 16.37 2.37 4.02
C TYR A 239 17.41 2.49 5.14
N THR A 240 17.28 1.64 6.15
CA THR A 240 18.16 1.61 7.32
C THR A 240 18.59 0.19 7.62
N LYS A 241 19.65 0.05 8.44
CA LYS A 241 20.11 -1.25 8.95
C LYS A 241 19.07 -1.97 9.85
N PHE A 242 18.01 -1.28 10.22
CA PHE A 242 16.95 -1.84 11.08
C PHE A 242 15.81 -2.49 10.31
N LEU A 243 15.68 -2.18 9.02
CA LEU A 243 14.53 -2.54 8.19
C LEU A 243 14.17 -4.04 8.23
N ALA A 244 15.16 -4.92 8.38
CA ALA A 244 14.92 -6.37 8.40
C ALA A 244 14.86 -6.99 9.80
N SER A 245 15.06 -6.22 10.87
CA SER A 245 15.32 -6.77 12.20
C SER A 245 14.12 -6.86 13.14
N ALA A 246 13.03 -6.15 12.82
CA ALA A 246 11.87 -6.08 13.73
C ALA A 246 10.75 -7.04 13.37
N GLY A 247 10.90 -7.66 12.28
CA GLY A 247 10.08 -8.46 11.95
C GLY A 247 8.90 -9.11 11.64
N SER A 248 9.04 -10.05 10.77
CA SER A 248 7.96 -10.91 10.33
C SER A 248 7.23 -11.59 11.51
N THR A 249 7.92 -11.88 12.61
CA THR A 249 7.31 -12.44 13.83
C THR A 249 6.34 -11.49 14.53
N SER A 250 6.59 -10.16 14.48
CA SER A 250 5.72 -9.17 15.14
C SER A 250 4.41 -8.93 14.39
N PHE A 251 4.30 -9.40 13.14
CA PHE A 251 3.03 -9.41 12.42
C PHE A 251 2.06 -10.47 12.95
N GLU A 252 2.54 -11.46 13.73
CA GLU A 252 1.71 -12.54 14.28
C GLU A 252 0.84 -13.17 13.20
N VAL A 253 1.49 -13.64 12.12
CA VAL A 253 0.78 -14.14 10.95
C VAL A 253 0.17 -15.50 11.17
N GLU A 254 -0.99 -15.71 10.56
CA GLU A 254 -1.70 -16.98 10.41
C GLU A 254 -1.87 -17.30 8.92
N TYR A 255 -2.16 -18.55 8.60
CA TYR A 255 -2.44 -18.96 7.21
C TYR A 255 -3.74 -18.31 6.74
N ALA A 256 -3.71 -17.61 5.62
CA ALA A 256 -4.82 -16.77 5.18
C ALA A 256 -6.13 -17.55 4.96
N ALA A 257 -6.06 -18.79 4.45
CA ALA A 257 -7.26 -19.58 4.17
C ALA A 257 -8.00 -20.05 5.44
N THR A 258 -7.31 -20.13 6.58
CA THR A 258 -7.89 -20.49 7.89
C THR A 258 -7.90 -19.33 8.88
N GLY A 259 -7.43 -18.17 8.47
CA GLY A 259 -7.31 -16.97 9.28
C GLY A 259 -8.65 -16.39 9.76
N HIS A 260 -8.59 -15.34 10.57
CA HIS A 260 -9.77 -14.72 11.16
C HIS A 260 -9.92 -13.25 10.71
N PRO A 261 -10.82 -12.95 9.72
CA PRO A 261 -11.66 -13.89 8.95
C PRO A 261 -10.84 -14.71 7.96
N PRO A 262 -11.36 -15.87 7.50
CA PRO A 262 -10.71 -16.63 6.45
C PRO A 262 -10.79 -15.91 5.10
N PHE A 263 -9.72 -16.05 4.31
CA PHE A 263 -9.63 -15.48 2.98
C PHE A 263 -9.53 -16.60 1.94
N ASP A 264 -10.23 -16.46 0.82
CA ASP A 264 -10.07 -17.38 -0.32
C ASP A 264 -8.74 -17.08 -1.02
N ARG A 265 -7.69 -17.75 -0.54
CA ARG A 265 -6.30 -17.60 -1.03
C ARG A 265 -5.65 -18.98 -1.14
N PRO A 266 -4.79 -19.18 -2.16
CA PRO A 266 -4.01 -20.42 -2.28
C PRO A 266 -2.90 -20.49 -1.22
N SER A 267 -2.12 -21.58 -1.26
CA SER A 267 -0.89 -21.76 -0.47
C SER A 267 0.04 -20.54 -0.54
N GLY A 268 0.69 -20.23 0.57
CA GLY A 268 1.70 -19.17 0.63
C GLY A 268 1.16 -17.75 0.85
N TYR A 269 -0.12 -17.62 1.22
CA TYR A 269 -0.67 -16.35 1.67
C TYR A 269 -0.82 -16.35 3.19
N VAL A 270 -0.32 -15.30 3.82
CA VAL A 270 -0.38 -15.09 5.28
C VAL A 270 -1.12 -13.81 5.62
N VAL A 271 -1.80 -13.76 6.76
CA VAL A 271 -2.54 -12.58 7.23
C VAL A 271 -2.21 -12.29 8.69
N CYS A 272 -2.11 -11.02 9.07
CA CYS A 272 -1.90 -10.62 10.46
C CYS A 272 -3.09 -10.98 11.36
N GLN A 273 -2.81 -11.39 12.59
CA GLN A 273 -3.78 -11.30 13.67
C GLN A 273 -4.01 -9.83 14.07
N LYS A 274 -5.09 -9.55 14.81
CA LYS A 274 -5.39 -8.18 15.27
C LYS A 274 -4.28 -7.60 16.16
N SER A 275 -3.67 -8.43 16.99
CA SER A 275 -2.51 -8.05 17.81
C SER A 275 -1.30 -7.70 16.95
N GLY A 276 -1.04 -8.44 15.87
CA GLY A 276 0.00 -8.11 14.90
C GLY A 276 -0.27 -6.79 14.17
N ILE A 277 -1.53 -6.54 13.79
CA ILE A 277 -1.95 -5.22 13.26
C ILE A 277 -1.63 -4.11 14.28
N GLN A 278 -1.96 -4.30 15.56
CA GLN A 278 -1.64 -3.31 16.59
C GLN A 278 -0.15 -3.13 16.77
N ASN A 279 0.61 -4.23 16.89
CA ASN A 279 2.05 -4.20 17.15
C ASN A 279 2.85 -3.45 16.07
N ILE A 280 2.49 -3.64 14.80
CA ILE A 280 3.26 -3.08 13.68
C ILE A 280 2.73 -1.72 13.26
N PHE A 281 1.40 -1.59 13.11
CA PHE A 281 0.82 -0.45 12.42
C PHE A 281 0.43 0.70 13.34
N PHE A 282 0.26 0.43 14.64
CA PHE A 282 -0.15 1.45 15.61
C PHE A 282 0.98 1.77 16.59
N GLY A 283 1.09 3.03 16.98
CA GLY A 283 2.13 3.52 17.87
C GLY A 283 1.81 4.90 18.43
N GLY A 284 2.70 5.40 19.30
CA GLY A 284 2.50 6.68 19.99
C GLY A 284 1.85 6.53 21.35
N ASP A 285 1.38 7.62 21.92
CA ASP A 285 0.68 7.63 23.21
C ASP A 285 -0.67 6.92 23.08
N LEU A 286 -0.85 5.83 23.82
CA LEU A 286 -2.05 4.97 23.76
C LEU A 286 -3.36 5.71 24.09
N LYS A 287 -3.31 6.90 24.69
CA LYS A 287 -4.49 7.71 25.02
C LYS A 287 -4.86 8.70 23.93
N THR A 288 -3.89 9.09 23.12
CA THR A 288 -4.06 10.24 22.21
C THR A 288 -3.69 9.94 20.76
N ALA A 289 -2.89 8.89 20.48
CA ALA A 289 -2.42 8.59 19.13
C ALA A 289 -3.51 8.03 18.22
N TYR A 290 -4.32 7.12 18.75
CA TYR A 290 -5.40 6.47 18.02
C TYR A 290 -6.53 6.02 18.96
N THR A 291 -7.67 5.67 18.40
CA THR A 291 -8.82 5.13 19.14
C THR A 291 -8.95 3.62 18.94
N PRO A 292 -9.61 2.88 19.86
CA PRO A 292 -9.95 1.47 19.63
C PRO A 292 -10.72 1.25 18.31
N ALA A 293 -11.57 2.17 17.91
CA ALA A 293 -12.32 2.09 16.66
C ALA A 293 -11.42 2.20 15.42
N LEU A 294 -10.34 2.98 15.47
CA LEU A 294 -9.33 3.03 14.40
C LEU A 294 -8.56 1.71 14.29
N LEU A 295 -8.20 1.10 15.43
CA LEU A 295 -7.60 -0.23 15.44
C LEU A 295 -8.57 -1.30 14.91
N ASP A 296 -9.84 -1.23 15.29
CA ASP A 296 -10.87 -2.13 14.77
C ASP A 296 -11.02 -1.99 13.26
N TYR A 297 -11.04 -0.75 12.75
CA TYR A 297 -11.05 -0.47 11.31
C TYR A 297 -9.78 -1.00 10.62
N GLY A 298 -8.60 -0.76 11.18
CA GLY A 298 -7.33 -1.30 10.66
C GLY A 298 -7.34 -2.83 10.57
N ASN A 299 -7.92 -3.51 11.57
CA ASN A 299 -8.09 -4.96 11.52
C ASN A 299 -9.20 -5.41 10.52
N GLU A 300 -10.25 -4.60 10.32
CA GLU A 300 -11.31 -4.90 9.35
C GLU A 300 -10.80 -4.87 7.90
N ILE A 301 -9.95 -3.89 7.57
CA ILE A 301 -9.42 -3.71 6.21
C ILE A 301 -8.17 -4.54 5.92
N LYS A 302 -7.68 -5.35 6.88
CA LYS A 302 -6.48 -6.17 6.69
C LYS A 302 -6.63 -7.13 5.51
N GLN A 303 -5.51 -7.42 4.86
CA GLN A 303 -5.44 -8.30 3.69
C GLN A 303 -4.31 -9.31 3.83
N PRO A 304 -4.43 -10.47 3.19
CA PRO A 304 -3.33 -11.40 3.06
C PRO A 304 -2.15 -10.85 2.26
N VAL A 305 -0.97 -11.35 2.57
CA VAL A 305 0.30 -11.05 1.89
C VAL A 305 0.84 -12.35 1.29
N PRO A 306 1.21 -12.36 0.01
CA PRO A 306 1.93 -13.49 -0.59
C PRO A 306 3.40 -13.48 -0.13
N ILE A 307 3.91 -14.62 0.31
CA ILE A 307 5.27 -14.71 0.89
C ILE A 307 6.39 -14.43 -0.12
N GLY A 308 6.15 -14.65 -1.42
CA GLY A 308 7.10 -14.31 -2.48
C GLY A 308 7.35 -12.81 -2.62
N GLU A 309 6.39 -11.98 -2.23
CA GLU A 309 6.55 -10.51 -2.15
C GLU A 309 7.66 -10.15 -1.17
N LEU A 310 7.60 -10.68 0.06
CA LEU A 310 8.61 -10.41 1.08
C LEU A 310 9.95 -11.09 0.76
N ALA A 311 9.93 -12.32 0.25
CA ALA A 311 11.14 -13.02 -0.18
C ALA A 311 11.93 -12.26 -1.26
N SER A 312 11.24 -11.52 -2.12
CA SER A 312 11.84 -10.76 -3.23
C SER A 312 12.01 -9.26 -2.94
N ALA A 313 11.69 -8.78 -1.74
CA ALA A 313 11.74 -7.36 -1.38
C ALA A 313 13.12 -6.73 -1.59
N PHE A 314 14.20 -7.49 -1.41
CA PHE A 314 15.58 -7.01 -1.60
C PHE A 314 15.87 -6.49 -3.02
N TRP A 315 15.13 -6.97 -4.05
CA TRP A 315 15.27 -6.46 -5.43
C TRP A 315 14.81 -5.00 -5.57
N LEU A 316 14.03 -4.52 -4.62
CA LEU A 316 13.49 -3.17 -4.59
C LEU A 316 14.35 -2.20 -3.76
N LEU A 317 15.35 -2.70 -3.04
CA LEU A 317 16.13 -1.92 -2.08
C LEU A 317 17.47 -1.46 -2.65
N GLY A 318 17.96 -0.31 -2.18
CA GLY A 318 19.33 0.16 -2.44
C GLY A 318 19.58 0.67 -3.87
N ASN A 319 18.55 0.83 -4.70
CA ASN A 319 18.68 1.35 -6.06
C ASN A 319 18.98 2.87 -6.04
N VAL A 320 19.88 3.33 -6.91
CA VAL A 320 20.22 4.75 -7.07
C VAL A 320 19.46 5.35 -8.24
N GLY A 321 18.74 6.43 -7.99
CA GLY A 321 17.84 7.07 -8.95
C GLY A 321 18.52 8.18 -9.76
N LEU A 322 19.38 7.83 -10.71
CA LEU A 322 20.09 8.80 -11.57
C LEU A 322 19.17 9.54 -12.55
N SER A 323 18.05 8.95 -12.92
CA SER A 323 17.07 9.55 -13.86
C SER A 323 15.96 10.34 -13.16
N PHE A 324 15.94 10.39 -11.83
CA PHE A 324 14.90 11.11 -11.08
C PHE A 324 15.32 12.56 -10.85
N HIS A 325 14.60 13.49 -11.50
CA HIS A 325 14.88 14.94 -11.47
C HIS A 325 13.70 15.74 -10.90
N ALA A 326 12.96 15.18 -9.94
CA ALA A 326 11.78 15.77 -9.37
C ALA A 326 11.88 15.86 -7.83
N PRO A 327 10.98 16.57 -7.13
CA PRO A 327 11.01 16.63 -5.68
C PRO A 327 10.56 15.30 -5.05
N ILE A 328 11.15 14.97 -3.90
CA ILE A 328 10.81 13.79 -3.09
C ILE A 328 10.64 14.18 -1.61
N GLN A 329 9.52 13.74 -1.00
CA GLN A 329 9.28 13.85 0.43
C GLN A 329 9.31 12.46 1.08
N TYR A 330 10.01 12.37 2.20
CA TYR A 330 9.91 11.26 3.14
C TYR A 330 9.03 11.70 4.31
N MET A 331 7.88 11.04 4.49
CA MET A 331 7.00 11.26 5.63
C MET A 331 7.13 10.07 6.57
N LEU A 332 7.81 10.26 7.69
CA LEU A 332 8.07 9.22 8.69
C LEU A 332 7.10 9.34 9.86
N PRO A 333 6.50 8.23 10.33
CA PRO A 333 5.78 8.22 11.60
C PRO A 333 6.78 8.32 12.76
N GLU A 334 6.49 9.08 13.79
CA GLU A 334 7.44 9.30 14.91
C GLU A 334 7.80 7.99 15.63
N PHE A 335 6.79 7.13 15.89
CA PHE A 335 6.93 5.91 16.67
C PHE A 335 6.76 4.65 15.82
N ASP A 336 7.35 4.63 14.62
CA ASP A 336 7.30 3.46 13.75
C ASP A 336 8.18 2.33 14.30
N PHE A 337 7.55 1.26 14.77
CA PHE A 337 8.26 0.11 15.29
C PHE A 337 9.02 -0.63 14.18
N TYR A 338 8.38 -0.80 13.01
CA TYR A 338 8.91 -1.63 11.91
C TYR A 338 10.12 -0.99 11.22
N ILE A 339 10.06 0.31 10.94
CA ILE A 339 11.12 1.03 10.21
C ILE A 339 12.22 1.54 11.13
N CYS A 340 11.86 2.01 12.33
CA CYS A 340 12.73 2.80 13.20
C CYS A 340 12.89 2.20 14.61
N ARG A 341 12.39 1.00 14.86
CA ARG A 341 12.37 0.39 16.21
C ARG A 341 11.68 1.26 17.26
N GLY A 342 10.66 2.02 16.86
CA GLY A 342 9.84 2.85 17.73
C GLY A 342 10.29 4.28 17.94
N ASP A 343 11.36 4.73 17.29
CA ASP A 343 11.77 6.14 17.29
C ASP A 343 12.42 6.52 15.95
N CYS A 344 11.71 7.28 15.13
CA CYS A 344 12.19 7.77 13.84
C CYS A 344 12.86 9.14 13.91
N ASN A 345 12.89 9.79 15.09
CA ASN A 345 13.52 11.08 15.23
C ASN A 345 15.04 10.99 14.94
N ASN A 346 15.54 11.94 14.15
CA ASN A 346 16.96 12.04 13.78
C ASN A 346 17.55 10.80 13.07
N LEU A 347 16.72 9.87 12.59
CA LEU A 347 17.20 8.67 11.92
C LEU A 347 17.57 8.92 10.45
N ALA A 348 16.83 9.82 9.77
CA ALA A 348 17.06 10.12 8.37
C ALA A 348 18.35 10.93 8.17
N ASN A 349 19.23 10.39 7.33
CA ASN A 349 20.45 11.09 6.91
C ASN A 349 20.24 11.72 5.53
N LYS A 350 20.09 13.04 5.49
CA LYS A 350 19.84 13.77 4.23
C LYS A 350 20.93 13.54 3.20
N THR A 351 22.19 13.39 3.60
CA THR A 351 23.32 13.11 2.69
C THR A 351 23.14 11.75 2.02
N GLU A 352 22.71 10.73 2.76
CA GLU A 352 22.45 9.41 2.18
C GLU A 352 21.29 9.44 1.19
N LEU A 353 20.22 10.20 1.51
CA LEU A 353 19.10 10.39 0.60
C LEU A 353 19.50 11.13 -0.68
N MET A 354 20.39 12.15 -0.56
CA MET A 354 20.97 12.84 -1.72
C MET A 354 21.87 11.92 -2.56
N ASN A 355 22.55 10.96 -1.94
CA ASN A 355 23.32 9.97 -2.69
C ASN A 355 22.42 8.97 -3.41
N THR A 356 21.25 8.65 -2.84
CA THR A 356 20.26 7.78 -3.47
C THR A 356 19.57 8.46 -4.65
N TYR A 357 19.26 9.75 -4.53
CA TYR A 357 18.60 10.55 -5.57
C TYR A 357 19.38 11.82 -5.86
N PRO A 358 20.56 11.72 -6.53
CA PRO A 358 21.51 12.83 -6.64
C PRO A 358 21.00 14.00 -7.50
N HIS A 359 19.99 13.78 -8.30
CA HIS A 359 19.39 14.81 -9.17
C HIS A 359 17.99 15.25 -8.72
N ALA A 360 17.51 14.77 -7.55
CA ALA A 360 16.26 15.27 -7.00
C ALA A 360 16.31 16.78 -6.77
N THR A 361 15.27 17.50 -7.19
CA THR A 361 15.24 18.97 -7.11
C THR A 361 14.98 19.50 -5.70
N ASP A 362 14.32 18.71 -4.86
CA ASP A 362 14.10 18.95 -3.44
C ASP A 362 13.98 17.61 -2.71
N ILE A 363 14.62 17.51 -1.52
CA ILE A 363 14.48 16.35 -0.64
C ILE A 363 14.06 16.85 0.74
N GLU A 364 12.83 16.51 1.12
CA GLU A 364 12.30 16.78 2.44
C GLU A 364 12.15 15.51 3.27
N VAL A 365 12.48 15.60 4.55
CA VAL A 365 12.11 14.61 5.55
C VAL A 365 11.20 15.29 6.56
N ALA A 366 9.98 14.78 6.70
CA ALA A 366 9.00 15.25 7.66
C ALA A 366 8.63 14.11 8.63
N ILE A 367 8.32 14.46 9.86
CA ILE A 367 7.84 13.53 10.90
C ILE A 367 6.37 13.81 11.17
N GLN A 368 5.53 12.77 11.13
CA GLN A 368 4.18 12.84 11.67
C GLN A 368 4.24 12.47 13.15
N PRO A 369 4.02 13.43 14.07
CA PRO A 369 4.21 13.19 15.51
C PRO A 369 3.13 12.26 16.06
N ASN A 370 3.43 11.61 17.20
CA ASN A 370 2.51 10.74 17.94
C ASN A 370 1.81 9.70 17.05
N THR A 371 2.57 9.08 16.14
CA THR A 371 2.04 8.22 15.07
C THR A 371 2.90 6.97 14.93
N GLY A 372 2.26 5.80 14.81
CA GLY A 372 2.86 4.54 14.41
C GLY A 372 2.87 4.35 12.89
N HIS A 373 3.22 3.15 12.43
CA HIS A 373 3.50 2.86 11.03
C HIS A 373 2.34 3.25 10.07
N ALA A 374 1.08 2.99 10.43
CA ALA A 374 -0.08 3.32 9.59
C ALA A 374 -0.53 4.78 9.76
N LEU A 375 0.16 5.73 9.11
CA LEU A 375 -0.06 7.16 9.25
C LEU A 375 -1.54 7.61 9.15
N PRO A 376 -2.34 7.16 8.16
CA PRO A 376 -3.75 7.56 8.05
C PRO A 376 -4.64 7.06 9.20
N LEU A 377 -4.23 6.02 9.92
CA LEU A 377 -5.01 5.40 11.00
C LEU A 377 -4.69 5.98 12.40
N HIS A 378 -4.18 7.22 12.44
CA HIS A 378 -3.90 7.95 13.66
C HIS A 378 -4.65 9.28 13.71
N ASN A 379 -4.91 9.78 14.93
CA ASN A 379 -5.76 10.95 15.16
C ASN A 379 -5.25 12.24 14.49
N ASN A 380 -3.96 12.33 14.18
CA ASN A 380 -3.34 13.48 13.53
C ASN A 380 -3.11 13.30 12.02
N ALA A 381 -3.76 12.33 11.39
CA ALA A 381 -3.58 12.02 9.95
C ALA A 381 -3.77 13.26 9.05
N THR A 382 -4.79 14.09 9.31
CA THR A 382 -5.05 15.31 8.52
C THR A 382 -3.89 16.30 8.56
N ALA A 383 -3.17 16.42 9.67
CA ALA A 383 -1.99 17.27 9.77
C ALA A 383 -0.84 16.73 8.91
N GLY A 384 -0.62 15.40 8.91
CA GLY A 384 0.34 14.75 8.02
C GLY A 384 -0.01 14.94 6.54
N PHE A 385 -1.28 14.81 6.16
CA PHE A 385 -1.74 15.07 4.80
C PHE A 385 -1.46 16.52 4.38
N GLN A 386 -1.70 17.49 5.27
CA GLN A 386 -1.45 18.89 4.97
C GLN A 386 0.04 19.18 4.72
N VAL A 387 0.94 18.61 5.52
CA VAL A 387 2.40 18.72 5.31
C VAL A 387 2.79 18.20 3.91
N THR A 388 2.19 17.09 3.46
CA THR A 388 2.42 16.56 2.12
C THR A 388 1.90 17.52 1.03
N PHE A 389 0.70 18.07 1.18
CA PHE A 389 0.17 19.02 0.17
C PHE A 389 0.94 20.33 0.15
N ASP A 390 1.43 20.82 1.28
CA ASP A 390 2.30 22.00 1.35
C ASP A 390 3.64 21.76 0.64
N PHE A 391 4.23 20.56 0.80
CA PHE A 391 5.41 20.15 0.05
C PHE A 391 5.14 20.14 -1.46
N LEU A 392 4.06 19.52 -1.91
CA LEU A 392 3.70 19.48 -3.33
C LEU A 392 3.48 20.90 -3.88
N ALA A 393 2.75 21.74 -3.15
CA ALA A 393 2.42 23.11 -3.58
C ALA A 393 3.67 23.99 -3.75
N ARG A 394 4.62 23.96 -2.79
CA ARG A 394 5.85 24.77 -2.88
C ARG A 394 6.78 24.28 -4.00
N ASN A 395 6.63 23.04 -4.45
CA ASN A 395 7.36 22.47 -5.59
C ASN A 395 6.61 22.60 -6.91
N GLY A 396 5.52 23.38 -6.97
CA GLY A 396 4.75 23.62 -8.20
C GLY A 396 3.96 22.39 -8.68
N LEU A 397 3.65 21.50 -7.74
CA LEU A 397 2.84 20.30 -7.95
C LEU A 397 1.44 20.43 -7.36
#